data_28d2db376ac8c0681f3313ff97bcaed3
#
_entry.id   28d2db376ac8c0681f3313ff97bcaed3
#
_cell.length_a   1.000
_cell.length_b   1.000
_cell.length_c   1.000
_cell.angle_alpha   90.00
_cell.angle_beta   90.00
_cell.angle_gamma   90.00
#
_symmetry.space_group_name_H-M   'P 1'
#
loop_
_entity.id
_entity.type
_entity.pdbx_description
1 polymer ?
#
loop_
_entity_poly.entity_id
_entity_poly.type
_entity_poly.pdbx_seq_one_letter_code
_entity_poly.pdbx_strand_id
1 'polypeptide(L)'
;KFLYPAADVPVFQLSVDLSKPLRWHLDLGKTLSSLRDRGVLILGSGNLVHNLSALRYDGNPHDWALEFDHQVAERLIGRDFNALSDQGSSVPRANKETGDLMRLAHPTLEHYIPALTIAGASRAKDELYFTTEGISLGSLSMRSFVFHGS
;
A
#
# COMPACT_ATOMS: atom_id res chain seq x y z
N LYS A 1 7.79 -8.20 19.73
CA LYS A 1 7.67 -9.42 20.55
C LYS A 1 7.02 -10.60 19.80
N PHE A 2 6.01 -10.40 18.95
CA PHE A 2 5.32 -11.52 18.27
C PHE A 2 6.20 -12.20 17.21
N LEU A 3 6.89 -11.43 16.35
CA LEU A 3 7.75 -11.99 15.30
C LEU A 3 9.10 -12.44 15.86
N TYR A 4 9.68 -11.67 16.77
CA TYR A 4 10.99 -11.91 17.37
C TYR A 4 10.91 -11.78 18.89
N PRO A 5 10.48 -12.84 19.60
CA PRO A 5 10.28 -12.79 21.05
C PRO A 5 11.54 -12.46 21.84
N ALA A 6 12.70 -12.92 21.36
CA ALA A 6 14.00 -12.65 21.97
C ALA A 6 14.48 -11.21 21.81
N ALA A 7 13.83 -10.42 20.95
CA ALA A 7 14.20 -9.03 20.64
C ALA A 7 15.66 -8.87 20.19
N ASP A 8 16.19 -9.88 19.50
CA ASP A 8 17.55 -9.99 19.02
C ASP A 8 17.76 -9.46 17.58
N VAL A 9 16.67 -9.04 16.93
CA VAL A 9 16.71 -8.40 15.62
C VAL A 9 16.64 -6.89 15.77
N PRO A 10 17.67 -6.13 15.31
CA PRO A 10 17.61 -4.67 15.30
C PRO A 10 16.45 -4.16 14.43
N VAL A 11 15.71 -3.21 14.96
CA VAL A 11 14.59 -2.55 14.27
C VAL A 11 14.77 -1.06 14.29
N PHE A 12 14.58 -0.41 13.16
CA PHE A 12 14.48 1.05 13.09
C PHE A 12 13.33 1.46 12.18
N GLN A 13 12.77 2.60 12.49
CA GLN A 13 11.61 3.14 11.80
C GLN A 13 12.04 4.18 10.77
N LEU A 14 11.48 4.11 9.58
CA LEU A 14 11.56 5.13 8.55
C LEU A 14 10.24 5.93 8.55
N SER A 15 10.32 7.23 8.80
CA SER A 15 9.15 8.11 8.82
C SER A 15 8.65 8.36 7.40
N VAL A 16 7.32 8.52 7.28
CA VAL A 16 6.67 8.95 6.03
C VAL A 16 6.79 10.47 5.91
N ASP A 17 7.27 10.96 4.77
CA ASP A 17 7.34 12.39 4.44
C ASP A 17 6.15 12.80 3.56
N LEU A 18 5.10 13.31 4.16
CA LEU A 18 3.88 13.73 3.46
C LEU A 18 4.09 14.96 2.54
N SER A 19 5.22 15.63 2.61
CA SER A 19 5.54 16.74 1.69
C SER A 19 6.00 16.26 0.31
N LYS A 20 6.31 14.97 0.17
CA LYS A 20 6.80 14.38 -1.07
C LYS A 20 5.65 13.80 -1.89
N PRO A 21 5.75 13.82 -3.24
CA PRO A 21 4.76 13.17 -4.09
C PRO A 21 4.83 11.64 -3.93
N LEU A 22 3.72 10.94 -4.24
CA LEU A 22 3.62 9.48 -4.15
C LEU A 22 4.75 8.78 -4.93
N ARG A 23 5.12 9.30 -6.09
CA ARG A 23 6.22 8.78 -6.91
C ARG A 23 7.55 8.74 -6.17
N TRP A 24 7.84 9.75 -5.36
CA TRP A 24 9.07 9.80 -4.56
C TRP A 24 9.16 8.62 -3.59
N HIS A 25 8.05 8.20 -2.99
CA HIS A 25 8.01 7.05 -2.07
C HIS A 25 8.21 5.72 -2.78
N LEU A 26 7.70 5.59 -4.01
CA LEU A 26 8.00 4.43 -4.86
C LEU A 26 9.50 4.37 -5.18
N ASP A 27 10.10 5.50 -5.56
CA ASP A 27 11.52 5.57 -5.90
C ASP A 27 12.42 5.39 -4.66
N LEU A 28 11.98 5.85 -3.49
CA LEU A 28 12.62 5.52 -2.21
C LEU A 28 12.66 4.00 -1.99
N GLY A 29 11.53 3.31 -2.21
CA GLY A 29 11.48 1.85 -2.14
C GLY A 29 12.51 1.18 -3.04
N LYS A 30 12.66 1.63 -4.30
CA LYS A 30 13.69 1.12 -5.22
C LYS A 30 15.10 1.29 -4.65
N THR A 31 15.37 2.42 -4.02
CA THR A 31 16.67 2.67 -3.37
C THR A 31 16.91 1.70 -2.21
N LEU A 32 15.86 1.41 -1.43
CA LEU A 32 15.95 0.50 -0.29
C LEU A 32 16.07 -0.98 -0.70
N SER A 33 15.74 -1.33 -1.94
CA SER A 33 15.73 -2.73 -2.42
C SER A 33 17.06 -3.45 -2.20
N SER A 34 18.20 -2.74 -2.28
CA SER A 34 19.54 -3.30 -2.05
C SER A 34 19.78 -3.78 -0.60
N LEU A 35 19.02 -3.27 0.37
CA LEU A 35 19.12 -3.72 1.75
C LEU A 35 18.67 -5.17 1.92
N ARG A 36 17.81 -5.67 1.04
CA ARG A 36 17.34 -7.06 1.04
C ARG A 36 18.49 -8.06 0.84
N ASP A 37 19.54 -7.70 0.06
CA ASP A 37 20.74 -8.52 -0.13
C ASP A 37 21.59 -8.62 1.16
N ARG A 38 21.32 -7.76 2.11
CA ARG A 38 21.98 -7.73 3.42
C ARG A 38 21.13 -8.39 4.52
N GLY A 39 20.05 -9.08 4.15
CA GLY A 39 19.14 -9.75 5.08
C GLY A 39 18.18 -8.80 5.81
N VAL A 40 17.96 -7.58 5.30
CA VAL A 40 17.03 -6.64 5.90
C VAL A 40 15.61 -6.93 5.40
N LEU A 41 14.71 -7.19 6.33
CA LEU A 41 13.27 -7.22 6.06
C LEU A 41 12.74 -5.77 6.01
N ILE A 42 12.12 -5.42 4.89
CA ILE A 42 11.44 -4.12 4.74
C ILE A 42 9.95 -4.36 5.00
N LEU A 43 9.40 -3.67 6.00
CA LEU A 43 8.01 -3.83 6.41
C LEU A 43 7.29 -2.49 6.32
N GLY A 44 6.17 -2.47 5.57
CA GLY A 44 5.27 -1.32 5.48
C GLY A 44 4.00 -1.59 6.29
N SER A 45 3.60 -0.63 7.11
CA SER A 45 2.37 -0.69 7.89
C SER A 45 1.43 0.42 7.44
N GLY A 46 0.21 0.05 7.06
CA GLY A 46 -0.83 0.96 6.59
C GLY A 46 -2.01 0.15 6.05
N ASN A 47 -2.96 0.83 5.42
CA ASN A 47 -4.11 0.20 4.80
C ASN A 47 -4.23 0.67 3.35
N LEU A 48 -4.63 -0.22 2.44
CA LEU A 48 -4.88 0.14 1.03
C LEU A 48 -6.18 0.94 0.83
N VAL A 49 -7.09 0.88 1.78
CA VAL A 49 -8.25 1.79 1.95
C VAL A 49 -8.27 2.20 3.41
N HIS A 50 -8.33 3.51 3.71
CA HIS A 50 -8.37 4.01 5.07
C HIS A 50 -9.19 5.31 5.16
N ASN A 51 -10.49 5.17 5.40
CA ASN A 51 -11.37 6.31 5.61
C ASN A 51 -12.20 6.14 6.89
N LEU A 52 -11.70 6.71 7.98
CA LEU A 52 -12.37 6.62 9.29
C LEU A 52 -13.68 7.43 9.33
N SER A 53 -13.87 8.40 8.43
CA SER A 53 -15.10 9.19 8.37
C SER A 53 -16.26 8.41 7.72
N ALA A 54 -15.96 7.30 7.05
CA ALA A 54 -16.93 6.47 6.33
C ALA A 54 -17.12 5.07 6.99
N LEU A 55 -16.83 4.95 8.28
CA LEU A 55 -17.00 3.67 8.98
C LEU A 55 -18.47 3.22 9.00
N ARG A 56 -18.64 1.90 8.79
CA ARG A 56 -19.93 1.19 8.93
C ARG A 56 -19.79 0.05 9.91
N TYR A 57 -20.76 -0.10 10.79
CA TYR A 57 -20.81 -1.16 11.79
C TYR A 57 -21.85 -2.25 11.46
N ASP A 58 -22.47 -2.16 10.29
CA ASP A 58 -23.46 -3.15 9.79
C ASP A 58 -22.82 -4.34 9.06
N GLY A 59 -21.47 -4.35 8.95
CA GLY A 59 -20.71 -5.41 8.30
C GLY A 59 -20.61 -5.27 6.77
N ASN A 60 -21.27 -4.27 6.17
CA ASN A 60 -21.30 -4.10 4.72
C ASN A 60 -20.20 -3.14 4.25
N PRO A 61 -19.32 -3.55 3.33
CA PRO A 61 -18.34 -2.65 2.72
C PRO A 61 -19.03 -1.63 1.81
N HIS A 62 -18.40 -0.47 1.64
CA HIS A 62 -18.76 0.45 0.58
C HIS A 62 -18.29 -0.08 -0.78
N ASP A 63 -19.09 0.08 -1.82
CA ASP A 63 -18.74 -0.34 -3.18
C ASP A 63 -17.43 0.33 -3.66
N TRP A 64 -17.26 1.62 -3.37
CA TRP A 64 -16.04 2.35 -3.70
C TRP A 64 -14.80 1.80 -2.96
N ALA A 65 -14.96 1.26 -1.76
CA ALA A 65 -13.86 0.68 -1.00
C ALA A 65 -13.42 -0.67 -1.60
N LEU A 66 -14.38 -1.50 -2.00
CA LEU A 66 -14.13 -2.74 -2.74
C LEU A 66 -13.46 -2.46 -4.08
N GLU A 67 -13.98 -1.48 -4.82
CA GLU A 67 -13.45 -1.10 -6.13
C GLU A 67 -12.00 -0.60 -6.04
N PHE A 68 -11.71 0.30 -5.08
CA PHE A 68 -10.36 0.82 -4.90
C PHE A 68 -9.37 -0.28 -4.46
N ASP A 69 -9.77 -1.12 -3.50
CA ASP A 69 -8.95 -2.25 -3.03
C ASP A 69 -8.64 -3.23 -4.18
N HIS A 70 -9.64 -3.52 -5.02
CA HIS A 70 -9.47 -4.37 -6.21
C HIS A 70 -8.50 -3.73 -7.21
N GLN A 71 -8.69 -2.44 -7.54
CA GLN A 71 -7.80 -1.74 -8.48
C GLN A 71 -6.34 -1.74 -8.00
N VAL A 72 -6.11 -1.56 -6.71
CA VAL A 72 -4.75 -1.65 -6.15
C VAL A 72 -4.20 -3.07 -6.27
N ALA A 73 -5.01 -4.09 -5.97
CA ALA A 73 -4.61 -5.49 -6.10
C ALA A 73 -4.20 -5.83 -7.54
N GLU A 74 -5.01 -5.46 -8.54
CA GLU A 74 -4.74 -5.68 -9.96
C GLU A 74 -3.41 -5.02 -10.39
N ARG A 75 -3.14 -3.80 -9.92
CA ARG A 75 -1.88 -3.10 -10.21
C ARG A 75 -0.68 -3.76 -9.54
N LEU A 76 -0.84 -4.29 -8.33
CA LEU A 76 0.22 -5.05 -7.65
C LEU A 76 0.51 -6.34 -8.42
N ILE A 77 -0.52 -7.08 -8.87
CA ILE A 77 -0.40 -8.30 -9.67
C ILE A 77 0.29 -8.00 -11.00
N GLY A 78 -0.18 -6.97 -11.72
CA GLY A 78 0.37 -6.53 -13.00
C GLY A 78 1.72 -5.80 -12.89
N ARG A 79 2.20 -5.53 -11.68
CA ARG A 79 3.41 -4.73 -11.38
C ARG A 79 3.38 -3.33 -12.01
N ASP A 80 2.18 -2.79 -12.19
CA ASP A 80 2.01 -1.41 -12.65
C ASP A 80 2.13 -0.42 -11.46
N PHE A 81 3.32 -0.38 -10.90
CA PHE A 81 3.62 0.47 -9.74
C PHE A 81 3.63 1.97 -10.09
N ASN A 82 3.81 2.29 -11.38
CA ASN A 82 3.67 3.66 -11.83
C ASN A 82 2.23 4.14 -11.66
N ALA A 83 1.25 3.33 -12.10
CA ALA A 83 -0.15 3.67 -11.93
C ALA A 83 -0.57 3.77 -10.44
N LEU A 84 0.07 3.02 -9.53
CA LEU A 84 -0.14 3.19 -8.09
C LEU A 84 0.34 4.56 -7.60
N SER A 85 1.49 5.03 -8.08
CA SER A 85 2.08 6.31 -7.67
C SER A 85 1.46 7.52 -8.36
N ASP A 86 0.80 7.33 -9.49
CA ASP A 86 0.15 8.40 -10.27
C ASP A 86 -1.29 8.67 -9.82
N GLN A 87 -1.81 7.89 -8.85
CA GLN A 87 -3.12 8.11 -8.27
C GLN A 87 -3.16 9.47 -7.56
N GLY A 88 -3.65 10.47 -8.23
CA GLY A 88 -3.77 11.83 -7.71
C GLY A 88 -3.04 12.91 -8.52
N SER A 89 -2.09 12.54 -9.41
CA SER A 89 -1.37 13.53 -10.24
C SER A 89 -1.69 13.48 -11.73
N SER A 90 -2.25 12.41 -12.24
CA SER A 90 -2.64 12.32 -13.65
C SER A 90 -3.72 11.26 -13.89
N VAL A 91 -4.92 11.54 -13.41
CA VAL A 91 -6.07 10.97 -14.09
C VAL A 91 -6.27 11.81 -15.34
N PRO A 92 -6.20 11.25 -16.57
CA PRO A 92 -6.76 11.94 -17.70
C PRO A 92 -8.18 12.37 -17.32
N ARG A 93 -8.57 13.60 -17.63
CA ARG A 93 -9.89 14.18 -17.37
C ARG A 93 -11.10 13.38 -17.90
N ALA A 94 -10.90 12.10 -18.19
CA ALA A 94 -11.90 11.22 -18.78
C ALA A 94 -12.90 10.65 -17.77
N ASN A 95 -12.55 10.53 -16.47
CA ASN A 95 -13.52 10.10 -15.47
C ASN A 95 -13.33 10.85 -14.15
N LYS A 96 -14.27 11.75 -13.88
CA LYS A 96 -14.44 12.46 -12.61
C LYS A 96 -14.55 11.49 -11.41
N GLU A 97 -14.94 10.24 -11.68
CA GLU A 97 -15.15 9.17 -10.71
C GLU A 97 -13.86 8.61 -10.09
N THR A 98 -12.78 8.44 -10.86
CA THR A 98 -11.54 7.84 -10.34
C THR A 98 -10.71 8.80 -9.45
N GLY A 99 -10.76 10.10 -9.71
CA GLY A 99 -10.16 11.09 -8.82
C GLY A 99 -10.89 11.20 -7.49
N ASP A 100 -12.16 10.86 -7.47
CA ASP A 100 -12.98 10.80 -6.27
C ASP A 100 -12.72 9.51 -5.47
N LEU A 101 -12.40 8.38 -6.13
CA LEU A 101 -12.06 7.11 -5.45
C LEU A 101 -10.83 7.23 -4.55
N MET A 102 -9.74 7.84 -5.03
CA MET A 102 -8.54 8.04 -4.22
C MET A 102 -8.82 8.90 -2.98
N ARG A 103 -9.59 9.98 -3.12
CA ARG A 103 -9.97 10.83 -1.99
C ARG A 103 -10.95 10.17 -1.03
N LEU A 104 -11.82 9.30 -1.54
CA LEU A 104 -12.70 8.49 -0.71
C LEU A 104 -11.91 7.43 0.04
N ALA A 105 -10.99 6.75 -0.63
CA ALA A 105 -10.17 5.71 -0.02
C ALA A 105 -9.17 6.29 0.99
N HIS A 106 -8.61 7.47 0.68
CA HIS A 106 -7.55 8.11 1.45
C HIS A 106 -7.80 9.62 1.60
N PRO A 107 -8.56 10.05 2.62
CA PRO A 107 -8.62 11.46 3.01
C PRO A 107 -7.23 12.03 3.35
N THR A 108 -6.34 11.17 3.84
CA THR A 108 -4.92 11.44 4.11
C THR A 108 -4.07 10.25 3.65
N LEU A 109 -2.83 10.48 3.18
CA LEU A 109 -2.06 9.51 2.41
C LEU A 109 -1.12 8.62 3.23
N GLU A 110 -0.96 8.87 4.53
CA GLU A 110 0.01 8.18 5.38
C GLU A 110 -0.17 6.65 5.42
N HIS A 111 -1.40 6.18 5.28
CA HIS A 111 -1.70 4.74 5.26
C HIS A 111 -1.45 4.08 3.89
N TYR A 112 -1.49 4.86 2.80
CA TYR A 112 -1.25 4.34 1.44
C TYR A 112 0.24 4.30 1.08
N ILE A 113 1.00 5.30 1.52
CA ILE A 113 2.42 5.48 1.17
C ILE A 113 3.30 4.27 1.49
N PRO A 114 3.15 3.57 2.63
CA PRO A 114 3.96 2.38 2.91
C PRO A 114 3.87 1.31 1.84
N ALA A 115 2.69 1.10 1.23
CA ALA A 115 2.52 0.14 0.15
C ALA A 115 3.34 0.51 -1.09
N LEU A 116 3.47 1.79 -1.42
CA LEU A 116 4.31 2.26 -2.53
C LEU A 116 5.80 1.98 -2.26
N THR A 117 6.25 2.21 -1.03
CA THR A 117 7.63 1.92 -0.64
C THR A 117 7.93 0.43 -0.76
N ILE A 118 7.01 -0.44 -0.32
CA ILE A 118 7.16 -1.90 -0.45
C ILE A 118 7.12 -2.32 -1.93
N ALA A 119 6.19 -1.78 -2.74
CA ALA A 119 6.14 -2.04 -4.17
C ALA A 119 7.46 -1.65 -4.88
N GLY A 120 8.00 -0.48 -4.53
CA GLY A 120 9.29 -0.01 -5.03
C GLY A 120 10.47 -0.91 -4.62
N ALA A 121 10.44 -1.47 -3.41
CA ALA A 121 11.49 -2.35 -2.91
C ALA A 121 11.41 -3.78 -3.48
N SER A 122 10.31 -4.13 -4.17
CA SER A 122 10.17 -5.42 -4.83
C SER A 122 11.08 -5.55 -6.05
N ARG A 123 11.38 -6.78 -6.43
CA ARG A 123 12.23 -7.14 -7.59
C ARG A 123 11.40 -7.88 -8.62
N ALA A 124 11.83 -7.85 -9.88
CA ALA A 124 11.13 -8.48 -10.98
C ALA A 124 10.89 -9.99 -10.80
N LYS A 125 11.78 -10.67 -10.05
CA LYS A 125 11.67 -12.12 -9.79
C LYS A 125 10.90 -12.45 -8.51
N ASP A 126 10.52 -11.46 -7.70
CA ASP A 126 9.75 -11.72 -6.49
C ASP A 126 8.37 -12.25 -6.86
N GLU A 127 7.89 -13.21 -6.10
CA GLU A 127 6.50 -13.66 -6.14
C GLU A 127 5.65 -12.80 -5.21
N LEU A 128 4.45 -12.43 -5.67
CA LEU A 128 3.48 -11.67 -4.87
C LEU A 128 2.50 -12.65 -4.22
N TYR A 129 2.33 -12.52 -2.92
CA TYR A 129 1.31 -13.24 -2.15
C TYR A 129 0.43 -12.26 -1.40
N PHE A 130 -0.90 -12.44 -1.48
CA PHE A 130 -1.85 -11.81 -0.59
C PHE A 130 -2.09 -12.73 0.61
N THR A 131 -1.80 -12.23 1.80
CA THR A 131 -1.90 -13.02 3.04
C THR A 131 -3.22 -12.81 3.77
N THR A 132 -3.84 -11.67 3.56
CA THR A 132 -5.16 -11.30 4.09
C THR A 132 -5.85 -10.42 3.08
N GLU A 133 -7.17 -10.53 2.97
CA GLU A 133 -8.00 -9.73 2.07
C GLU A 133 -9.32 -9.33 2.76
N GLY A 134 -10.04 -8.42 2.15
CA GLY A 134 -11.35 -7.96 2.58
C GLY A 134 -11.36 -6.55 3.16
N ILE A 135 -12.57 -6.03 3.33
CA ILE A 135 -12.84 -4.70 3.90
C ILE A 135 -13.49 -4.88 5.28
N SER A 136 -12.93 -4.25 6.28
CA SER A 136 -13.47 -4.18 7.63
C SER A 136 -14.14 -2.82 7.86
N LEU A 137 -15.17 -2.81 8.69
CA LEU A 137 -15.89 -1.58 9.08
C LEU A 137 -16.30 -0.71 7.87
N GLY A 138 -16.57 -1.33 6.74
CA GLY A 138 -17.06 -0.67 5.53
C GLY A 138 -16.01 0.08 4.71
N SER A 139 -14.91 0.53 5.31
CA SER A 139 -13.96 1.47 4.68
C SER A 139 -12.49 1.28 5.07
N LEU A 140 -12.13 0.12 5.62
CA LEU A 140 -10.75 -0.22 5.98
C LEU A 140 -10.33 -1.51 5.25
N SER A 141 -9.39 -1.42 4.32
CA SER A 141 -8.83 -2.60 3.68
C SER A 141 -7.95 -3.37 4.65
N MET A 142 -8.20 -4.66 4.77
CA MET A 142 -7.38 -5.59 5.53
C MET A 142 -6.37 -6.32 4.63
N ARG A 143 -6.33 -5.97 3.34
CA ARG A 143 -5.42 -6.59 2.39
C ARG A 143 -3.97 -6.40 2.84
N SER A 144 -3.29 -7.53 2.98
CA SER A 144 -1.87 -7.59 3.27
C SER A 144 -1.16 -8.37 2.17
N PHE A 145 0.04 -7.97 1.81
CA PHE A 145 0.78 -8.61 0.75
C PHE A 145 2.28 -8.71 1.06
N VAL A 146 2.91 -9.69 0.43
CA VAL A 146 4.34 -9.95 0.55
C VAL A 146 4.95 -10.13 -0.84
N PHE A 147 6.06 -9.46 -1.09
CA PHE A 147 6.95 -9.79 -2.20
C PHE A 147 8.09 -10.66 -1.67
N HIS A 148 8.07 -11.92 -2.05
CA HIS A 148 9.06 -12.92 -1.64
C HIS A 148 9.99 -13.25 -2.81
N GLY A 149 11.29 -13.01 -2.64
CA GLY A 149 12.34 -13.42 -3.58
C GLY A 149 12.97 -14.73 -3.13
N SER A 150 13.29 -15.60 -4.08
CA SER A 150 14.13 -16.78 -3.87
C SER A 150 15.60 -16.39 -3.73
#